data_6a6cb9da4646ab90f8f4f0d504c81983
#
_entry.id   6a6cb9da4646ab90f8f4f0d504c81983
#
_cell.length_a   1.000
_cell.length_b   1.000
_cell.length_c   1.000
_cell.angle_alpha   90.00
_cell.angle_beta   90.00
_cell.angle_gamma   90.00
#
_symmetry.space_group_name_H-M   'P 1'
#
loop_
_entity.id
_entity.type
_entity.pdbx_description
1 polymer ?
#
loop_
_entity_poly.entity_id
_entity_poly.type
_entity_poly.pdbx_seq_one_letter_code
_entity_poly.pdbx_strand_id
1 'polypeptide(L)'
;MEKQKKESGDVPDQQAVRTWYKGLLDRVVREMLKSGAVQGAAVEARPVWVYPEQVLIARVWSAAQKSQFIWAIAGEGVVIDHIAGSLAADAREAAKHFSLKWQMDADRLVRTVREKPALGHAVAQIEEYSKKLVAGAEMLYRLTEREDIWKHKLPA
;
A
#
# COMPACT_ATOMS: atom_id res chain seq x y z
N MET A 1 14.51 -31.41 18.74
CA MET A 1 13.09 -31.08 18.47
C MET A 1 12.75 -29.63 18.78
N GLU A 2 13.17 -29.13 19.91
CA GLU A 2 12.93 -27.73 20.26
C GLU A 2 13.63 -26.73 19.35
N LYS A 3 14.79 -27.09 18.80
CA LYS A 3 15.54 -26.25 17.85
C LYS A 3 14.79 -26.00 16.54
N GLN A 4 13.98 -26.95 16.09
CA GLN A 4 13.20 -26.80 14.86
C GLN A 4 12.06 -25.79 15.01
N LYS A 5 11.49 -25.65 16.20
CA LYS A 5 10.45 -24.67 16.47
C LYS A 5 10.98 -23.24 16.50
N LYS A 6 12.23 -23.05 16.90
CA LYS A 6 12.86 -21.72 16.90
C LYS A 6 13.22 -21.26 15.50
N GLU A 7 13.67 -22.18 14.66
CA GLU A 7 14.00 -21.87 13.28
C GLU A 7 12.76 -21.53 12.45
N SER A 8 11.64 -22.20 12.72
CA SER A 8 10.39 -21.90 12.03
C SER A 8 9.74 -20.59 12.47
N GLY A 9 10.15 -20.03 13.61
CA GLY A 9 9.69 -18.73 14.08
C GLY A 9 10.36 -17.54 13.37
N ASP A 10 11.59 -17.73 12.88
CA ASP A 10 12.37 -16.67 12.23
C ASP A 10 12.08 -16.55 10.74
N VAL A 11 11.54 -17.60 10.11
CA VAL A 11 11.18 -17.60 8.68
C VAL A 11 9.66 -17.58 8.57
N PRO A 12 9.07 -16.53 7.95
CA PRO A 12 7.63 -16.51 7.78
C PRO A 12 7.14 -17.74 7.01
N ASP A 13 6.06 -18.34 7.48
CA ASP A 13 5.39 -19.40 6.76
C ASP A 13 4.90 -18.85 5.42
N GLN A 14 5.41 -19.40 4.32
CA GLN A 14 5.07 -18.92 2.98
C GLN A 14 3.59 -19.04 2.69
N GLN A 15 2.92 -20.05 3.21
CA GLN A 15 1.49 -20.21 3.02
C GLN A 15 0.69 -19.16 3.79
N ALA A 16 1.09 -18.84 5.02
CA ALA A 16 0.46 -17.78 5.80
C ALA A 16 0.65 -16.42 5.14
N VAL A 17 1.84 -16.15 4.62
CA VAL A 17 2.11 -14.91 3.87
C VAL A 17 1.23 -14.83 2.64
N ARG A 18 1.13 -15.91 1.88
CA ARG A 18 0.29 -15.97 0.68
C ARG A 18 -1.18 -15.74 1.01
N THR A 19 -1.70 -16.37 2.03
CA THR A 19 -3.08 -16.19 2.47
C THR A 19 -3.33 -14.73 2.86
N TRP A 20 -2.39 -14.13 3.57
CA TRP A 20 -2.47 -12.74 3.99
C TRP A 20 -2.54 -11.79 2.78
N TYR A 21 -1.59 -11.89 1.86
CA TYR A 21 -1.58 -10.94 0.74
C TYR A 21 -2.69 -11.19 -0.27
N LYS A 22 -3.17 -12.41 -0.42
CA LYS A 22 -4.32 -12.69 -1.31
C LYS A 22 -5.59 -12.03 -0.79
N GLY A 23 -5.85 -12.14 0.50
CA GLY A 23 -7.00 -11.47 1.10
C GLY A 23 -6.91 -9.96 0.96
N LEU A 24 -5.71 -9.42 1.16
CA LEU A 24 -5.46 -8.00 1.01
C LEU A 24 -5.58 -7.53 -0.45
N LEU A 25 -5.13 -8.36 -1.38
CA LEU A 25 -5.25 -8.08 -2.82
C LEU A 25 -6.71 -7.99 -3.24
N ASP A 26 -7.57 -8.86 -2.72
CA ASP A 26 -9.01 -8.81 -2.98
C ASP A 26 -9.61 -7.48 -2.48
N ARG A 27 -9.19 -7.03 -1.32
CA ARG A 27 -9.63 -5.72 -0.79
C ARG A 27 -9.17 -4.58 -1.69
N VAL A 28 -7.94 -4.62 -2.17
CA VAL A 28 -7.40 -3.61 -3.07
C VAL A 28 -8.25 -3.52 -4.33
N VAL A 29 -8.55 -4.66 -4.96
CA VAL A 29 -9.37 -4.69 -6.17
C VAL A 29 -10.74 -4.05 -5.92
N ARG A 30 -11.39 -4.41 -4.81
CA ARG A 30 -12.69 -3.84 -4.46
C ARG A 30 -12.62 -2.34 -4.26
N GLU A 31 -11.60 -1.85 -3.56
CA GLU A 31 -11.42 -0.42 -3.33
C GLU A 31 -11.11 0.33 -4.62
N MET A 32 -10.31 -0.25 -5.51
CA MET A 32 -10.00 0.38 -6.80
C MET A 32 -11.24 0.46 -7.71
N LEU A 33 -12.08 -0.55 -7.70
CA LEU A 33 -13.36 -0.52 -8.41
C LEU A 33 -14.32 0.50 -7.80
N LYS A 34 -14.44 0.51 -6.48
CA LYS A 34 -15.33 1.41 -5.76
C LYS A 34 -14.95 2.87 -5.95
N SER A 35 -13.66 3.18 -5.95
CA SER A 35 -13.17 4.55 -6.14
C SER A 35 -13.16 5.01 -7.59
N GLY A 36 -13.35 4.09 -8.53
CA GLY A 36 -13.26 4.40 -9.96
C GLY A 36 -11.82 4.47 -10.48
N ALA A 37 -10.83 4.10 -9.67
CA ALA A 37 -9.43 4.08 -10.08
C ALA A 37 -9.20 3.11 -11.23
N VAL A 38 -9.94 2.00 -11.26
CA VAL A 38 -9.96 1.03 -12.33
C VAL A 38 -11.42 0.77 -12.70
N GLN A 39 -11.72 0.70 -13.99
CA GLN A 39 -13.06 0.50 -14.51
C GLN A 39 -13.09 -0.71 -15.43
N GLY A 40 -14.25 -1.36 -15.50
CA GLY A 40 -14.47 -2.46 -16.42
C GLY A 40 -15.08 -3.69 -15.74
N ALA A 41 -15.57 -4.63 -16.57
CA ALA A 41 -16.22 -5.84 -16.10
C ALA A 41 -15.21 -6.86 -15.54
N ALA A 42 -13.97 -6.81 -16.00
CA ALA A 42 -12.91 -7.70 -15.54
C ALA A 42 -11.70 -6.86 -15.13
N VAL A 43 -11.33 -6.96 -13.86
CA VAL A 43 -10.15 -6.30 -13.31
C VAL A 43 -9.19 -7.38 -12.83
N GLU A 44 -7.95 -7.25 -13.21
CA GLU A 44 -6.88 -8.15 -12.81
C GLU A 44 -5.91 -7.43 -11.88
N ALA A 45 -5.32 -8.17 -10.96
CA ALA A 45 -4.33 -7.65 -10.05
C ALA A 45 -3.21 -8.67 -9.87
N ARG A 46 -1.99 -8.15 -9.74
CA ARG A 46 -0.80 -8.97 -9.53
C ARG A 46 0.00 -8.40 -8.35
N PRO A 47 0.24 -9.20 -7.31
CA PRO A 47 1.15 -8.76 -6.25
C PRO A 47 2.56 -8.65 -6.82
N VAL A 48 3.25 -7.57 -6.51
CA VAL A 48 4.62 -7.34 -6.98
C VAL A 48 5.60 -7.43 -5.84
N TRP A 49 5.25 -6.89 -4.69
CA TRP A 49 6.13 -6.90 -3.52
C TRP A 49 5.30 -6.96 -2.24
N VAL A 50 5.80 -7.72 -1.30
CA VAL A 50 5.17 -7.90 0.01
C VAL A 50 6.23 -7.76 1.09
N TYR A 51 5.96 -6.93 2.09
CA TYR A 51 6.64 -6.98 3.38
C TYR A 51 5.66 -7.68 4.33
N PRO A 52 5.93 -8.94 4.72
CA PRO A 52 4.91 -9.78 5.35
C PRO A 52 4.22 -9.11 6.53
N GLU A 53 2.89 -9.24 6.55
CA GLU A 53 1.98 -8.71 7.57
C GLU A 53 1.95 -7.18 7.66
N GLN A 54 2.70 -6.46 6.83
CA GLN A 54 2.76 -5.01 6.91
C GLN A 54 2.33 -4.31 5.62
N VAL A 55 2.93 -4.64 4.47
CA VAL A 55 2.68 -3.90 3.23
C VAL A 55 2.60 -4.84 2.04
N LEU A 56 1.61 -4.58 1.17
CA LEU A 56 1.50 -5.17 -0.16
C LEU A 56 1.53 -4.06 -1.19
N ILE A 57 2.37 -4.22 -2.23
CA ILE A 57 2.34 -3.37 -3.42
C ILE A 57 2.00 -4.26 -4.61
N ALA A 58 1.02 -3.84 -5.39
CA ALA A 58 0.48 -4.61 -6.49
C ALA A 58 0.28 -3.74 -7.74
N ARG A 59 0.20 -4.40 -8.90
CA ARG A 59 -0.28 -3.79 -10.13
C ARG A 59 -1.73 -4.19 -10.34
N VAL A 60 -2.55 -3.23 -10.70
CA VAL A 60 -3.98 -3.45 -10.96
C VAL A 60 -4.33 -2.84 -12.31
N TRP A 61 -5.09 -3.55 -13.14
CA TRP A 61 -5.46 -3.07 -14.46
C TRP A 61 -6.80 -3.66 -14.89
N SER A 62 -7.46 -2.95 -15.82
CA SER A 62 -8.61 -3.50 -16.52
C SER A 62 -8.12 -4.53 -17.56
N ALA A 63 -8.77 -5.67 -17.64
CA ALA A 63 -8.40 -6.72 -18.60
C ALA A 63 -8.44 -6.21 -20.05
N ALA A 64 -9.28 -5.20 -20.33
CA ALA A 64 -9.37 -4.56 -21.65
C ALA A 64 -8.22 -3.62 -21.95
N GLN A 65 -7.46 -3.16 -20.93
CA GLN A 65 -6.42 -2.16 -21.08
C GLN A 65 -5.19 -2.50 -20.23
N LYS A 66 -4.54 -3.63 -20.53
CA LYS A 66 -3.38 -4.11 -19.75
C LYS A 66 -2.20 -3.14 -19.68
N SER A 67 -2.03 -2.31 -20.71
CA SER A 67 -0.94 -1.33 -20.74
C SER A 67 -1.13 -0.16 -19.78
N GLN A 68 -2.34 0.03 -19.25
CA GLN A 68 -2.68 1.12 -18.35
C GLN A 68 -2.92 0.60 -16.93
N PHE A 69 -1.87 0.07 -16.32
CA PHE A 69 -1.97 -0.38 -14.94
C PHE A 69 -1.78 0.77 -13.96
N ILE A 70 -2.26 0.58 -12.75
CA ILE A 70 -1.96 1.43 -11.60
C ILE A 70 -1.14 0.65 -10.58
N TRP A 71 -0.31 1.34 -9.84
CA TRP A 71 0.30 0.81 -8.63
C TRP A 71 -0.68 1.00 -7.49
N ALA A 72 -0.92 -0.05 -6.73
CA ALA A 72 -1.78 0.00 -5.55
C ALA A 72 -1.00 -0.48 -4.34
N ILE A 73 -1.34 0.06 -3.18
CA ILE A 73 -0.70 -0.27 -1.91
C ILE A 73 -1.77 -0.51 -0.85
N ALA A 74 -1.52 -1.46 0.02
CA ALA A 74 -2.36 -1.75 1.18
C ALA A 74 -1.52 -2.41 2.27
N GLY A 75 -2.02 -2.44 3.48
CA GLY A 75 -1.34 -3.09 4.60
C GLY A 75 -1.87 -2.67 5.94
N GLU A 76 -1.25 -3.16 7.00
CA GLU A 76 -1.67 -2.87 8.37
C GLU A 76 -1.31 -1.45 8.80
N GLY A 77 -0.12 -0.97 8.41
CA GLY A 77 0.36 0.34 8.80
C GLY A 77 0.17 1.43 7.76
N VAL A 78 -0.52 1.14 6.65
CA VAL A 78 -0.68 2.06 5.53
C VAL A 78 -2.13 2.11 5.08
N VAL A 79 -2.52 3.26 4.52
CA VAL A 79 -3.82 3.39 3.88
C VAL A 79 -3.82 2.68 2.53
N ILE A 80 -5.00 2.31 2.04
CA ILE A 80 -5.14 1.81 0.67
C ILE A 80 -5.10 3.02 -0.27
N ASP A 81 -4.19 2.99 -1.24
CA ASP A 81 -3.99 4.10 -2.16
C ASP A 81 -3.47 3.58 -3.50
N HIS A 82 -3.41 4.46 -4.48
CA HIS A 82 -2.90 4.11 -5.81
C HIS A 82 -2.22 5.31 -6.46
N ILE A 83 -1.34 5.02 -7.41
CA ILE A 83 -0.70 6.00 -8.28
C ILE A 83 -0.68 5.44 -9.71
N ALA A 84 -0.56 6.33 -10.69
CA ALA A 84 -0.44 5.89 -12.09
C ALA A 84 0.77 4.98 -12.28
N GLY A 85 0.61 3.96 -13.10
CA GLY A 85 1.69 3.00 -13.36
C GLY A 85 2.95 3.62 -13.95
N SER A 86 2.79 4.70 -14.73
CA SER A 86 3.90 5.40 -15.36
C SER A 86 4.79 6.17 -14.38
N LEU A 87 4.32 6.38 -13.14
CA LEU A 87 5.06 7.16 -12.15
C LEU A 87 6.21 6.39 -11.50
N ALA A 88 6.25 5.08 -11.62
CA ALA A 88 7.29 4.27 -10.99
C ALA A 88 7.62 3.07 -11.87
N ALA A 89 8.90 2.74 -11.97
CA ALA A 89 9.37 1.62 -12.78
C ALA A 89 9.25 0.28 -12.03
N ASP A 90 9.26 0.31 -10.70
CA ASP A 90 9.20 -0.88 -9.87
C ASP A 90 8.51 -0.58 -8.52
N ALA A 91 8.35 -1.61 -7.71
CA ALA A 91 7.67 -1.48 -6.42
C ALA A 91 8.40 -0.53 -5.46
N ARG A 92 9.73 -0.55 -5.45
CA ARG A 92 10.51 0.33 -4.57
C ARG A 92 10.29 1.79 -4.93
N GLU A 93 10.31 2.13 -6.22
CA GLU A 93 10.00 3.48 -6.66
C GLU A 93 8.57 3.86 -6.36
N ALA A 94 7.63 2.93 -6.55
CA ALA A 94 6.23 3.17 -6.17
C ALA A 94 6.11 3.49 -4.67
N ALA A 95 6.83 2.76 -3.82
CA ALA A 95 6.84 3.02 -2.39
C ALA A 95 7.35 4.43 -2.06
N LYS A 96 8.40 4.88 -2.75
CA LYS A 96 8.92 6.24 -2.59
C LYS A 96 7.88 7.29 -2.97
N HIS A 97 7.15 7.06 -4.06
CA HIS A 97 6.07 7.94 -4.48
C HIS A 97 4.93 7.98 -3.46
N PHE A 98 4.51 6.84 -2.94
CA PHE A 98 3.47 6.81 -1.91
C PHE A 98 3.90 7.55 -0.65
N SER A 99 5.14 7.34 -0.20
CA SER A 99 5.67 8.04 0.97
C SER A 99 5.60 9.55 0.80
N LEU A 100 6.07 10.05 -0.32
CA LEU A 100 6.04 11.49 -0.62
C LEU A 100 4.60 12.00 -0.77
N LYS A 101 3.77 11.27 -1.49
CA LYS A 101 2.36 11.63 -1.69
C LYS A 101 1.64 11.81 -0.36
N TRP A 102 1.83 10.87 0.56
CA TRP A 102 1.15 10.92 1.86
C TRP A 102 1.63 12.07 2.73
N GLN A 103 2.90 12.42 2.66
CA GLN A 103 3.42 13.59 3.35
C GLN A 103 2.79 14.87 2.82
N MET A 104 2.69 14.98 1.50
CA MET A 104 2.05 16.13 0.85
C MET A 104 0.56 16.20 1.15
N ASP A 105 -0.13 15.06 1.11
CA ASP A 105 -1.56 14.99 1.41
C ASP A 105 -1.83 15.36 2.87
N ALA A 106 -1.01 14.87 3.80
CA ALA A 106 -1.12 15.21 5.22
C ALA A 106 -0.95 16.71 5.45
N ASP A 107 0.05 17.32 4.83
CA ASP A 107 0.29 18.76 4.93
C ASP A 107 -0.88 19.57 4.38
N ARG A 108 -1.44 19.14 3.25
CA ARG A 108 -2.62 19.78 2.65
C ARG A 108 -3.83 19.70 3.57
N LEU A 109 -4.05 18.56 4.21
CA LEU A 109 -5.16 18.36 5.14
C LEU A 109 -5.04 19.28 6.35
N VAL A 110 -3.85 19.41 6.91
CA VAL A 110 -3.60 20.32 8.06
C VAL A 110 -3.88 21.76 7.67
N ARG A 111 -3.43 22.18 6.48
CA ARG A 111 -3.70 23.53 5.98
C ARG A 111 -5.20 23.77 5.77
N THR A 112 -5.91 22.81 5.23
CA THR A 112 -7.36 22.91 5.01
C THR A 112 -8.08 23.13 6.33
N VAL A 113 -7.72 22.41 7.39
CA VAL A 113 -8.31 22.59 8.73
C VAL A 113 -8.07 23.99 9.25
N ARG A 114 -6.87 24.54 9.08
CA ARG A 114 -6.54 25.90 9.54
C ARG A 114 -7.30 26.98 8.79
N GLU A 115 -7.53 26.78 7.49
CA GLU A 115 -8.19 27.77 6.63
C GLU A 115 -9.71 27.72 6.68
N LYS A 116 -10.28 26.60 7.14
CA LYS A 116 -11.72 26.38 7.16
C LYS A 116 -12.21 25.98 8.57
N PRO A 117 -12.26 26.90 9.51
CA PRO A 117 -12.72 26.57 10.86
C PRO A 117 -14.18 26.07 10.91
N ALA A 118 -14.96 26.28 9.85
CA ALA A 118 -16.34 25.77 9.76
C ALA A 118 -16.44 24.25 9.61
N LEU A 119 -15.33 23.53 9.41
CA LEU A 119 -15.35 22.07 9.32
C LEU A 119 -15.69 21.38 10.64
N GLY A 120 -15.55 22.07 11.78
CA GLY A 120 -16.09 21.65 13.09
C GLY A 120 -15.83 20.19 13.44
N HIS A 121 -16.86 19.36 13.29
CA HIS A 121 -16.82 17.94 13.67
C HIS A 121 -15.83 17.11 12.85
N ALA A 122 -15.49 17.54 11.65
CA ALA A 122 -14.57 16.80 10.79
C ALA A 122 -13.09 17.04 11.17
N VAL A 123 -12.79 18.05 11.97
CA VAL A 123 -11.40 18.42 12.32
C VAL A 123 -10.68 17.25 12.98
N ALA A 124 -11.27 16.61 13.98
CA ALA A 124 -10.64 15.49 14.68
C ALA A 124 -10.38 14.31 13.74
N GLN A 125 -11.31 14.02 12.85
CA GLN A 125 -11.16 12.93 11.87
C GLN A 125 -10.07 13.24 10.85
N ILE A 126 -10.00 14.49 10.39
CA ILE A 126 -8.97 14.93 9.45
C ILE A 126 -7.59 14.87 10.09
N GLU A 127 -7.46 15.32 11.34
CA GLU A 127 -6.20 15.25 12.07
C GLU A 127 -5.75 13.79 12.28
N GLU A 128 -6.67 12.91 12.64
CA GLU A 128 -6.39 11.50 12.82
C GLU A 128 -5.91 10.85 11.52
N TYR A 129 -6.59 11.15 10.43
CA TYR A 129 -6.22 10.65 9.10
C TYR A 129 -4.84 11.20 8.67
N SER A 130 -4.60 12.48 8.91
CA SER A 130 -3.30 13.10 8.64
C SER A 130 -2.17 12.41 9.38
N LYS A 131 -2.36 12.11 10.66
CA LYS A 131 -1.38 11.36 11.46
C LYS A 131 -1.12 9.97 10.90
N LYS A 132 -2.17 9.30 10.45
CA LYS A 132 -2.05 7.97 9.84
C LYS A 132 -1.24 8.03 8.54
N LEU A 133 -1.46 9.05 7.72
CA LEU A 133 -0.68 9.26 6.49
C LEU A 133 0.79 9.49 6.80
N VAL A 134 1.10 10.31 7.78
CA VAL A 134 2.50 10.58 8.18
C VAL A 134 3.17 9.32 8.70
N ALA A 135 2.50 8.58 9.58
CA ALA A 135 3.05 7.35 10.14
C ALA A 135 3.33 6.31 9.05
N GLY A 136 2.38 6.14 8.11
CA GLY A 136 2.56 5.25 6.97
C GLY A 136 3.70 5.70 6.05
N ALA A 137 3.78 7.01 5.80
CA ALA A 137 4.84 7.58 4.96
C ALA A 137 6.23 7.34 5.57
N GLU A 138 6.37 7.56 6.87
CA GLU A 138 7.65 7.35 7.56
C GLU A 138 8.05 5.88 7.59
N MET A 139 7.12 4.99 7.86
CA MET A 139 7.36 3.55 7.85
C MET A 139 7.82 3.12 6.46
N LEU A 140 7.11 3.55 5.43
CA LEU A 140 7.41 3.19 4.06
C LEU A 140 8.75 3.75 3.60
N TYR A 141 9.08 5.00 4.00
CA TYR A 141 10.36 5.60 3.72
C TYR A 141 11.51 4.77 4.29
N ARG A 142 11.40 4.34 5.55
CA ARG A 142 12.41 3.48 6.17
C ARG A 142 12.59 2.17 5.42
N LEU A 143 11.51 1.58 4.92
CA LEU A 143 11.60 0.37 4.11
C LEU A 143 12.32 0.62 2.78
N THR A 144 12.12 1.78 2.15
CA THR A 144 12.80 2.11 0.89
C THR A 144 14.31 2.33 1.04
N GLU A 145 14.76 2.63 2.26
CA GLU A 145 16.20 2.78 2.56
C GLU A 145 16.93 1.43 2.67
N ARG A 146 16.20 0.35 2.83
CA ARG A 146 16.76 -1.00 2.89
C ARG A 146 16.82 -1.61 1.50
N GLU A 147 18.00 -2.04 1.08
CA GLU A 147 18.17 -2.67 -0.24
C GLU A 147 17.78 -4.15 -0.24
N ASP A 148 18.00 -4.82 0.87
CA ASP A 148 17.85 -6.27 0.98
C ASP A 148 16.43 -6.78 0.76
N ILE A 149 15.42 -6.01 1.19
CA ILE A 149 14.02 -6.46 1.18
C ILE A 149 13.33 -6.33 -0.19
N TRP A 150 13.91 -5.59 -1.13
CA TRP A 150 13.27 -5.33 -2.43
C TRP A 150 13.62 -6.38 -3.49
N LYS A 151 14.58 -7.24 -3.19
CA LYS A 151 15.06 -8.27 -4.12
C LYS A 151 14.39 -9.63 -3.91
N HIS A 152 13.56 -9.78 -2.89
CA HIS A 152 12.89 -11.04 -2.60
C HIS A 152 11.76 -11.33 -3.58
N LYS A 153 11.70 -12.59 -4.02
CA LYS A 153 10.59 -13.06 -4.83
C LYS A 153 9.40 -13.42 -3.93
N LEU A 154 8.21 -13.18 -4.45
CA LEU A 154 7.00 -13.57 -3.75
C LEU A 154 6.87 -15.10 -3.68
N PRO A 155 6.27 -15.63 -2.60
CA PRO A 155 5.91 -17.05 -2.54
C PRO A 155 4.98 -17.42 -3.69
N ALA A 156 5.30 -18.50 -4.37
CA ALA A 156 4.55 -18.97 -5.52
C ALA A 156 3.11 -19.42 -5.18
#